data_40bde5a894e51ad825f4f20ef22197b0
#
_entry.id   40bde5a894e51ad825f4f20ef22197b0
#
_cell.length_a   1.000
_cell.length_b   1.000
_cell.length_c   1.000
_cell.angle_alpha   90.00
_cell.angle_beta   90.00
_cell.angle_gamma   90.00
#
_symmetry.space_group_name_H-M   'P 1'
#
loop_
_entity.id
_entity.type
_entity.pdbx_description
1 polymer ?
#
loop_
_entity_poly.entity_id
_entity_poly.type
_entity_poly.pdbx_seq_one_letter_code
_entity_poly.pdbx_strand_id
1 'polypeptide(L)'
;MKRLRIGFLLPNYSRESTSNMPRAMRALADRGVIVDVIHPSARVVDLTNLRVEHDLYVLKKISDFTLSMAGVLHAQGATIVNPYPVTVALRDKIICSRILQSAGVPTPATYVVSSHPDRLAPLLEEGPLVVKPYQGACGFEVRIVWSAAELSGVRTGKEPVLAQRYHAPEGRDRKIYSIGGRLFGVKKIFPALTEEEKHGEPFTPAPELCEIALRCGRAFGIDLYGVDIIESKGQPYVVDMSTMPGFKGVPDAPLQLAEYFYQAAERAAHHRELQEPAARIEATSPAHVS
;
A
#
# COMPACT_ATOMS: atom_id res chain seq x y z
N MET A 1 -6.76 -32.69 1.18
CA MET A 1 -6.95 -31.23 1.22
C MET A 1 -6.53 -30.63 -0.10
N LYS A 2 -7.31 -29.73 -0.67
CA LYS A 2 -6.94 -28.99 -1.88
C LYS A 2 -5.73 -28.08 -1.56
N ARG A 3 -4.72 -28.08 -2.43
CA ARG A 3 -3.56 -27.20 -2.23
C ARG A 3 -3.98 -25.75 -2.45
N LEU A 4 -3.58 -24.86 -1.54
CA LEU A 4 -3.79 -23.42 -1.68
C LEU A 4 -3.07 -22.90 -2.92
N ARG A 5 -3.68 -21.94 -3.62
CA ARG A 5 -3.13 -21.29 -4.81
C ARG A 5 -3.12 -19.78 -4.62
N ILE A 6 -1.94 -19.15 -4.74
CA ILE A 6 -1.77 -17.70 -4.57
C ILE A 6 -1.19 -17.09 -5.85
N GLY A 7 -1.89 -16.10 -6.40
CA GLY A 7 -1.47 -15.34 -7.56
C GLY A 7 -0.79 -14.03 -7.15
N PHE A 8 0.43 -13.80 -7.60
CA PHE A 8 1.20 -12.58 -7.29
C PHE A 8 1.24 -11.65 -8.48
N LEU A 9 0.59 -10.48 -8.39
CA LEU A 9 0.71 -9.41 -9.36
C LEU A 9 1.96 -8.57 -9.04
N LEU A 10 3.06 -8.87 -9.72
CA LEU A 10 4.39 -8.34 -9.40
C LEU A 10 4.96 -7.46 -10.51
N PRO A 11 5.89 -6.54 -10.16
CA PRO A 11 6.83 -5.98 -11.13
C PRO A 11 7.81 -7.08 -11.60
N ASN A 12 8.45 -6.85 -12.74
CA ASN A 12 9.59 -7.67 -13.11
C ASN A 12 10.76 -7.35 -12.16
N TYR A 13 11.23 -8.36 -11.45
CA TYR A 13 12.41 -8.23 -10.60
C TYR A 13 13.68 -8.58 -11.39
N SER A 14 14.73 -7.76 -11.27
CA SER A 14 16.06 -8.14 -11.73
C SER A 14 16.63 -9.26 -10.86
N ARG A 15 17.68 -9.93 -11.35
CA ARG A 15 18.39 -10.97 -10.56
C ARG A 15 19.02 -10.41 -9.28
N GLU A 16 19.36 -9.12 -9.28
CA GLU A 16 19.96 -8.39 -8.17
C GLU A 16 18.93 -7.76 -7.22
N SER A 17 17.64 -8.06 -7.42
CA SER A 17 16.59 -7.44 -6.63
C SER A 17 16.69 -7.81 -5.15
N THR A 18 16.76 -6.82 -4.29
CA THR A 18 16.75 -6.94 -2.83
C THR A 18 15.34 -7.00 -2.23
N SER A 19 14.31 -7.23 -3.07
CA SER A 19 12.93 -7.37 -2.63
C SER A 19 12.74 -8.61 -1.73
N ASN A 20 11.96 -8.43 -0.67
CA ASN A 20 11.56 -9.54 0.21
C ASN A 20 10.58 -10.51 -0.47
N MET A 21 9.92 -10.08 -1.54
CA MET A 21 8.83 -10.85 -2.17
C MET A 21 9.29 -12.19 -2.77
N PRO A 22 10.41 -12.29 -3.55
CA PRO A 22 10.84 -13.58 -4.08
C PRO A 22 11.14 -14.61 -2.99
N ARG A 23 11.68 -14.17 -1.84
CA ARG A 23 11.96 -15.05 -0.69
C ARG A 23 10.67 -15.49 0.02
N ALA A 24 9.70 -14.59 0.16
CA ALA A 24 8.39 -14.93 0.72
C ALA A 24 7.64 -15.95 -0.15
N MET A 25 7.68 -15.78 -1.48
CA MET A 25 7.09 -16.72 -2.43
C MET A 25 7.73 -18.11 -2.35
N ARG A 26 9.05 -18.17 -2.20
CA ARG A 26 9.77 -19.45 -2.01
C ARG A 26 9.32 -20.14 -0.72
N ALA A 27 9.25 -19.40 0.40
CA ALA A 27 8.80 -19.95 1.68
C ALA A 27 7.35 -20.49 1.61
N LEU A 28 6.46 -19.88 0.80
CA LEU A 28 5.12 -20.40 0.53
C LEU A 28 5.18 -21.69 -0.30
N ALA A 29 5.99 -21.73 -1.36
CA ALA A 29 6.15 -22.92 -2.18
C ALA A 29 6.71 -24.11 -1.36
N ASP A 30 7.67 -23.87 -0.47
CA ASP A 30 8.24 -24.87 0.44
C ASP A 30 7.18 -25.45 1.41
N ARG A 31 6.10 -24.70 1.69
CA ARG A 31 4.92 -25.18 2.44
C ARG A 31 3.88 -25.88 1.57
N GLY A 32 4.16 -26.10 0.29
CA GLY A 32 3.27 -26.77 -0.64
C GLY A 32 2.19 -25.89 -1.27
N VAL A 33 2.24 -24.56 -1.12
CA VAL A 33 1.35 -23.62 -1.81
C VAL A 33 1.71 -23.56 -3.30
N ILE A 34 0.72 -23.53 -4.18
CA ILE A 34 0.93 -23.22 -5.59
C ILE A 34 1.08 -21.70 -5.71
N VAL A 35 2.27 -21.27 -6.15
CA VAL A 35 2.62 -19.85 -6.30
C VAL A 35 2.70 -19.49 -7.76
N ASP A 36 1.78 -18.66 -8.24
CA ASP A 36 1.77 -18.17 -9.61
C ASP A 36 2.19 -16.70 -9.67
N VAL A 37 3.15 -16.40 -10.55
CA VAL A 37 3.60 -15.03 -10.80
C VAL A 37 2.86 -14.50 -12.03
N ILE A 38 2.18 -13.38 -11.83
CA ILE A 38 1.35 -12.73 -12.83
C ILE A 38 1.99 -11.38 -13.18
N HIS A 39 2.44 -11.24 -14.43
CA HIS A 39 2.93 -9.99 -15.00
C HIS A 39 1.92 -9.48 -16.04
N PRO A 40 0.90 -8.69 -15.64
CA PRO A 40 -0.16 -8.29 -16.57
C PRO A 40 0.37 -7.58 -17.81
N SER A 41 1.40 -6.74 -17.67
CA SER A 41 2.00 -5.97 -18.77
C SER A 41 2.86 -6.81 -19.73
N ALA A 42 3.10 -8.10 -19.44
CA ALA A 42 3.96 -8.95 -20.27
C ALA A 42 3.19 -9.75 -21.33
N ARG A 43 1.86 -9.72 -21.32
CA ARG A 43 1.02 -10.51 -22.23
C ARG A 43 -0.31 -9.82 -22.53
N VAL A 44 -0.95 -10.25 -23.62
CA VAL A 44 -2.35 -9.89 -23.87
C VAL A 44 -3.22 -10.58 -22.82
N VAL A 45 -4.17 -9.85 -22.25
CA VAL A 45 -5.15 -10.38 -21.31
C VAL A 45 -6.50 -10.46 -21.99
N ASP A 46 -7.06 -11.66 -22.09
CA ASP A 46 -8.42 -11.88 -22.56
C ASP A 46 -9.41 -11.62 -21.41
N LEU A 47 -10.05 -10.46 -21.42
CA LEU A 47 -11.02 -10.07 -20.39
C LEU A 47 -12.29 -10.91 -20.44
N THR A 48 -12.67 -11.46 -21.62
CA THR A 48 -13.89 -12.26 -21.79
C THR A 48 -13.79 -13.56 -21.01
N ASN A 49 -12.60 -14.15 -20.98
CA ASN A 49 -12.31 -15.43 -20.35
C ASN A 49 -11.56 -15.30 -19.01
N LEU A 50 -11.35 -14.09 -18.52
CA LEU A 50 -10.70 -13.88 -17.23
C LEU A 50 -11.59 -14.44 -16.12
N ARG A 51 -11.02 -15.29 -15.26
CA ARG A 51 -11.69 -15.92 -14.13
C ARG A 51 -10.83 -15.84 -12.88
N VAL A 52 -11.48 -15.92 -11.70
CA VAL A 52 -10.80 -16.04 -10.41
C VAL A 52 -10.31 -17.48 -10.24
N GLU A 53 -9.00 -17.69 -10.35
CA GLU A 53 -8.38 -19.02 -10.31
C GLU A 53 -7.58 -19.28 -9.03
N HIS A 54 -7.36 -18.25 -8.20
CA HIS A 54 -6.51 -18.32 -7.02
C HIS A 54 -7.34 -18.12 -5.75
N ASP A 55 -6.89 -18.69 -4.65
CA ASP A 55 -7.51 -18.48 -3.34
C ASP A 55 -7.22 -17.09 -2.82
N LEU A 56 -6.03 -16.55 -3.16
CA LEU A 56 -5.62 -15.19 -2.82
C LEU A 56 -4.84 -14.56 -3.98
N TYR A 57 -5.04 -13.28 -4.20
CA TYR A 57 -4.17 -12.45 -5.03
C TYR A 57 -3.37 -11.47 -4.16
N VAL A 58 -2.07 -11.36 -4.43
CA VAL A 58 -1.18 -10.39 -3.77
C VAL A 58 -0.83 -9.28 -4.76
N LEU A 59 -1.30 -8.06 -4.48
CA LEU A 59 -1.12 -6.90 -5.34
C LEU A 59 0.10 -6.09 -4.89
N LYS A 60 1.25 -6.34 -5.50
CA LYS A 60 2.51 -5.63 -5.20
C LYS A 60 2.82 -4.53 -6.21
N LYS A 61 2.53 -4.73 -7.49
CA LYS A 61 2.71 -3.71 -8.52
C LYS A 61 1.45 -2.87 -8.66
N ILE A 62 1.57 -1.55 -8.52
CA ILE A 62 0.45 -0.62 -8.65
C ILE A 62 0.71 0.30 -9.85
N SER A 63 0.65 -0.24 -11.07
CA SER A 63 0.48 0.54 -12.30
C SER A 63 -1.00 0.61 -12.65
N ASP A 64 -1.41 1.58 -13.48
CA ASP A 64 -2.81 1.75 -13.88
C ASP A 64 -3.38 0.45 -14.46
N PHE A 65 -2.65 -0.19 -15.36
CA PHE A 65 -3.08 -1.44 -15.95
C PHE A 65 -3.21 -2.57 -14.90
N THR A 66 -2.24 -2.74 -14.00
CA THR A 66 -2.31 -3.77 -12.95
C THR A 66 -3.46 -3.49 -11.98
N LEU A 67 -3.71 -2.22 -11.67
CA LEU A 67 -4.81 -1.81 -10.82
C LEU A 67 -6.16 -2.07 -11.48
N SER A 68 -6.30 -1.79 -12.78
CA SER A 68 -7.50 -2.14 -13.56
C SER A 68 -7.76 -3.64 -13.55
N MET A 69 -6.71 -4.46 -13.73
CA MET A 69 -6.81 -5.92 -13.64
C MET A 69 -7.24 -6.39 -12.25
N ALA A 70 -6.68 -5.80 -11.19
CA ALA A 70 -7.11 -6.08 -9.82
C ALA A 70 -8.57 -5.69 -9.59
N GLY A 71 -9.05 -4.59 -10.20
CA GLY A 71 -10.44 -4.17 -10.16
C GLY A 71 -11.38 -5.17 -10.82
N VAL A 72 -11.01 -5.72 -11.99
CA VAL A 72 -11.79 -6.76 -12.66
C VAL A 72 -11.86 -8.03 -11.82
N LEU A 73 -10.74 -8.49 -11.26
CA LEU A 73 -10.70 -9.64 -10.37
C LEU A 73 -11.54 -9.40 -9.10
N HIS A 74 -11.46 -8.20 -8.51
CA HIS A 74 -12.27 -7.80 -7.36
C HIS A 74 -13.77 -7.85 -7.67
N ALA A 75 -14.19 -7.33 -8.82
CA ALA A 75 -15.58 -7.37 -9.27
C ALA A 75 -16.11 -8.82 -9.47
N GLN A 76 -15.23 -9.78 -9.70
CA GLN A 76 -15.53 -11.20 -9.78
C GLN A 76 -15.43 -11.92 -8.42
N GLY A 77 -15.27 -11.19 -7.31
CA GLY A 77 -15.21 -11.77 -5.97
C GLY A 77 -13.83 -12.30 -5.55
N ALA A 78 -12.75 -11.93 -6.24
CA ALA A 78 -11.40 -12.34 -5.83
C ALA A 78 -11.01 -11.73 -4.47
N THR A 79 -10.43 -12.54 -3.60
CA THR A 79 -9.75 -12.04 -2.40
C THR A 79 -8.39 -11.49 -2.78
N ILE A 80 -8.17 -10.20 -2.48
CA ILE A 80 -6.94 -9.47 -2.84
C ILE A 80 -6.33 -8.84 -1.58
N VAL A 81 -5.04 -9.02 -1.38
CA VAL A 81 -4.24 -8.36 -0.33
C VAL A 81 -3.36 -7.27 -0.99
N ASN A 82 -3.51 -6.01 -0.60
CA ASN A 82 -4.62 -5.47 0.19
C ASN A 82 -5.87 -5.32 -0.66
N PRO A 83 -7.07 -5.16 -0.06
CA PRO A 83 -8.31 -5.02 -0.81
C PRO A 83 -8.21 -3.94 -1.89
N TYR A 84 -8.77 -4.21 -3.08
CA TYR A 84 -8.69 -3.30 -4.22
C TYR A 84 -9.16 -1.87 -3.90
N PRO A 85 -10.32 -1.64 -3.23
CA PRO A 85 -10.77 -0.29 -2.93
C PRO A 85 -9.80 0.47 -2.02
N VAL A 86 -9.20 -0.22 -1.05
CA VAL A 86 -8.20 0.35 -0.13
C VAL A 86 -6.91 0.70 -0.87
N THR A 87 -6.48 -0.16 -1.79
CA THR A 87 -5.28 0.09 -2.60
C THR A 87 -5.47 1.32 -3.50
N VAL A 88 -6.67 1.50 -4.08
CA VAL A 88 -7.02 2.70 -4.85
C VAL A 88 -6.98 3.95 -3.97
N ALA A 89 -7.61 3.90 -2.80
CA ALA A 89 -7.67 5.04 -1.87
C ALA A 89 -6.27 5.45 -1.36
N LEU A 90 -5.40 4.48 -1.05
CA LEU A 90 -4.04 4.77 -0.57
C LEU A 90 -3.08 5.23 -1.69
N ARG A 91 -3.37 4.89 -2.95
CA ARG A 91 -2.62 5.43 -4.09
C ARG A 91 -2.85 6.93 -4.28
N ASP A 92 -4.06 7.40 -3.98
CA ASP A 92 -4.45 8.80 -4.05
C ASP A 92 -4.17 9.49 -2.72
N LYS A 93 -3.13 10.34 -2.69
CA LYS A 93 -2.71 11.05 -1.48
C LYS A 93 -3.74 12.06 -0.98
N ILE A 94 -4.63 12.54 -1.84
CA ILE A 94 -5.73 13.44 -1.45
C ILE A 94 -6.74 12.65 -0.62
N ILE A 95 -7.19 11.52 -1.14
CA ILE A 95 -8.12 10.62 -0.44
C ILE A 95 -7.48 10.08 0.84
N CYS A 96 -6.24 9.62 0.75
CA CYS A 96 -5.49 9.10 1.89
C CYS A 96 -5.39 10.13 3.02
N SER A 97 -4.95 11.36 2.70
CA SER A 97 -4.83 12.43 3.71
C SER A 97 -6.18 12.72 4.38
N ARG A 98 -7.26 12.78 3.62
CA ARG A 98 -8.58 13.05 4.19
C ARG A 98 -9.09 11.93 5.10
N ILE A 99 -8.88 10.67 4.73
CA ILE A 99 -9.26 9.51 5.57
C ILE A 99 -8.48 9.53 6.88
N LEU A 100 -7.15 9.74 6.83
CA LEU A 100 -6.31 9.82 8.03
C LEU A 100 -6.73 10.97 8.96
N GLN A 101 -6.98 12.17 8.41
CA GLN A 101 -7.47 13.32 9.18
C GLN A 101 -8.82 13.02 9.83
N SER A 102 -9.75 12.42 9.12
CA SER A 102 -11.07 12.07 9.64
C SER A 102 -11.00 11.03 10.78
N ALA A 103 -9.95 10.19 10.78
CA ALA A 103 -9.66 9.22 11.83
C ALA A 103 -8.87 9.83 13.01
N GLY A 104 -8.64 11.15 13.02
CA GLY A 104 -7.87 11.83 14.07
C GLY A 104 -6.38 11.44 14.09
N VAL A 105 -5.83 10.98 12.96
CA VAL A 105 -4.39 10.73 12.84
C VAL A 105 -3.67 12.07 12.73
N PRO A 106 -2.58 12.31 13.48
CA PRO A 106 -1.81 13.55 13.37
C PRO A 106 -1.13 13.58 11.99
N THR A 107 -1.56 14.52 11.14
CA THR A 107 -1.02 14.76 9.80
C THR A 107 -0.73 16.24 9.62
N PRO A 108 0.22 16.65 8.77
CA PRO A 108 0.39 18.05 8.44
C PRO A 108 -0.89 18.64 7.83
N ALA A 109 -1.11 19.94 8.02
CA ALA A 109 -2.17 20.66 7.30
C ALA A 109 -1.96 20.48 5.79
N THR A 110 -3.00 20.03 5.08
CA THR A 110 -2.93 19.57 3.70
C THR A 110 -3.85 20.40 2.81
N TYR A 111 -3.31 20.83 1.67
CA TYR A 111 -3.96 21.68 0.68
C TYR A 111 -3.84 21.03 -0.70
N VAL A 112 -4.76 21.31 -1.61
CA VAL A 112 -4.79 20.75 -2.96
C VAL A 112 -5.07 21.84 -3.96
N VAL A 113 -4.35 21.82 -5.07
CA VAL A 113 -4.65 22.65 -6.26
C VAL A 113 -4.69 21.76 -7.50
N SER A 114 -5.56 22.09 -8.46
CA SER A 114 -5.76 21.23 -9.63
C SER A 114 -4.59 21.26 -10.61
N SER A 115 -4.12 22.47 -11.01
CA SER A 115 -3.08 22.58 -12.05
C SER A 115 -2.23 23.85 -11.96
N HIS A 116 -2.44 24.69 -10.95
CA HIS A 116 -1.79 25.98 -10.79
C HIS A 116 -1.12 26.08 -9.42
N PRO A 117 0.14 25.61 -9.28
CA PRO A 117 0.85 25.64 -8.00
C PRO A 117 1.04 27.05 -7.43
N ASP A 118 1.09 28.08 -8.29
CA ASP A 118 1.15 29.50 -7.93
C ASP A 118 0.03 29.91 -6.97
N ARG A 119 -1.14 29.26 -7.03
CA ARG A 119 -2.25 29.47 -6.09
C ARG A 119 -1.94 29.10 -4.65
N LEU A 120 -0.85 28.37 -4.41
CA LEU A 120 -0.36 28.05 -3.06
C LEU A 120 0.45 29.19 -2.44
N ALA A 121 0.79 30.25 -3.22
CA ALA A 121 1.65 31.34 -2.77
C ALA A 121 1.18 32.03 -1.47
N PRO A 122 -0.13 32.30 -1.25
CA PRO A 122 -0.56 32.91 0.02
C PRO A 122 -0.27 32.03 1.25
N LEU A 123 -0.27 30.70 1.10
CA LEU A 123 0.02 29.79 2.20
C LEU A 123 1.50 29.86 2.66
N LEU A 124 2.41 30.35 1.82
CA LEU A 124 3.82 30.51 2.16
C LEU A 124 4.06 31.63 3.18
N GLU A 125 3.13 32.55 3.35
CA GLU A 125 3.20 33.57 4.40
C GLU A 125 3.22 32.96 5.82
N GLU A 126 2.56 31.81 6.00
CA GLU A 126 2.55 31.05 7.24
C GLU A 126 3.73 30.08 7.41
N GLY A 127 4.59 29.94 6.38
CA GLY A 127 5.75 29.07 6.38
C GLY A 127 5.84 28.17 5.16
N PRO A 128 6.92 27.36 5.06
CA PRO A 128 7.20 26.52 3.89
C PRO A 128 6.19 25.39 3.71
N LEU A 129 6.13 24.89 2.49
CA LEU A 129 5.27 23.77 2.07
C LEU A 129 6.09 22.62 1.51
N VAL A 130 5.65 21.38 1.77
CA VAL A 130 6.07 20.19 1.03
C VAL A 130 5.07 20.00 -0.10
N VAL A 131 5.54 20.13 -1.33
CA VAL A 131 4.72 19.95 -2.53
C VAL A 131 5.05 18.62 -3.17
N LYS A 132 4.02 17.83 -3.51
CA LYS A 132 4.17 16.50 -4.07
C LYS A 132 3.02 16.15 -5.02
N PRO A 133 3.25 15.27 -6.03
CA PRO A 133 2.17 14.78 -6.87
C PRO A 133 1.16 14.00 -6.00
N TYR A 134 -0.12 14.08 -6.36
CA TYR A 134 -1.18 13.36 -5.63
C TYR A 134 -1.07 11.84 -5.77
N GLN A 135 -0.49 11.37 -6.86
CA GLN A 135 -0.11 9.97 -7.08
C GLN A 135 1.42 9.89 -7.26
N GLY A 136 2.04 8.90 -6.70
CA GLY A 136 3.49 8.72 -6.77
C GLY A 136 4.03 7.92 -5.60
N ALA A 137 5.24 7.42 -5.74
CA ALA A 137 5.93 6.62 -4.74
C ALA A 137 7.41 7.02 -4.63
N CYS A 138 8.06 6.59 -3.56
CA CYS A 138 9.52 6.74 -3.36
C CYS A 138 10.03 8.18 -3.36
N GLY A 139 9.20 9.16 -2.97
CA GLY A 139 9.62 10.57 -2.89
C GLY A 139 9.85 11.25 -4.24
N PHE A 140 9.43 10.63 -5.35
CA PHE A 140 9.55 11.24 -6.67
C PHE A 140 8.78 12.57 -6.72
N GLU A 141 9.48 13.63 -7.21
CA GLU A 141 8.95 15.01 -7.31
C GLU A 141 8.47 15.65 -6.00
N VAL A 142 8.90 15.13 -4.84
CA VAL A 142 8.67 15.79 -3.55
C VAL A 142 9.65 16.97 -3.40
N ARG A 143 9.12 18.17 -3.13
CA ARG A 143 9.91 19.40 -2.97
C ARG A 143 9.46 20.17 -1.75
N ILE A 144 10.42 20.75 -1.03
CA ILE A 144 10.13 21.79 -0.03
C ILE A 144 10.20 23.13 -0.77
N VAL A 145 9.17 23.94 -0.64
CA VAL A 145 9.01 25.24 -1.27
C VAL A 145 8.97 26.31 -0.19
N TRP A 146 9.88 27.28 -0.28
CA TRP A 146 10.06 28.35 0.69
C TRP A 146 9.53 29.70 0.20
N SER A 147 9.40 29.85 -1.13
CA SER A 147 9.01 31.11 -1.75
C SER A 147 8.05 30.89 -2.93
N ALA A 148 7.27 31.93 -3.26
CA ALA A 148 6.37 31.91 -4.42
C ALA A 148 7.13 31.67 -5.75
N ALA A 149 8.38 32.15 -5.85
CA ALA A 149 9.21 31.92 -7.05
C ALA A 149 9.51 30.45 -7.29
N GLU A 150 9.67 29.66 -6.22
CA GLU A 150 9.93 28.21 -6.33
C GLU A 150 8.70 27.40 -6.80
N LEU A 151 7.49 27.92 -6.60
CA LEU A 151 6.25 27.28 -7.09
C LEU A 151 6.22 27.18 -8.61
N SER A 152 6.80 28.15 -9.33
CA SER A 152 6.87 28.14 -10.80
C SER A 152 7.68 26.96 -11.36
N GLY A 153 8.60 26.42 -10.55
CA GLY A 153 9.39 25.23 -10.89
C GLY A 153 8.71 23.89 -10.61
N VAL A 154 7.52 23.91 -10.01
CA VAL A 154 6.76 22.68 -9.73
C VAL A 154 6.06 22.22 -11.00
N ARG A 155 6.50 21.09 -11.56
CA ARG A 155 5.88 20.51 -12.75
C ARG A 155 4.62 19.75 -12.32
N THR A 156 3.48 20.13 -12.87
CA THR A 156 2.18 19.53 -12.53
C THR A 156 1.51 18.84 -13.70
N GLY A 157 1.91 19.15 -14.93
CA GLY A 157 1.13 18.74 -16.11
C GLY A 157 -0.33 19.20 -15.98
N LYS A 158 -1.26 18.25 -16.09
CA LYS A 158 -2.71 18.46 -15.84
C LYS A 158 -3.13 17.85 -14.49
N GLU A 159 -2.22 17.28 -13.76
CA GLU A 159 -2.50 16.54 -12.53
C GLU A 159 -2.63 17.47 -11.32
N PRO A 160 -3.47 17.10 -10.33
CA PRO A 160 -3.54 17.81 -9.06
C PRO A 160 -2.21 17.76 -8.30
N VAL A 161 -1.96 18.82 -7.55
CA VAL A 161 -0.81 18.95 -6.66
C VAL A 161 -1.30 18.98 -5.22
N LEU A 162 -0.67 18.16 -4.39
CA LEU A 162 -0.90 18.16 -2.97
C LEU A 162 0.25 18.94 -2.29
N ALA A 163 -0.11 19.88 -1.42
CA ALA A 163 0.81 20.63 -0.59
C ALA A 163 0.52 20.34 0.88
N GLN A 164 1.57 20.15 1.67
CA GLN A 164 1.47 19.96 3.11
C GLN A 164 2.31 21.00 3.83
N ARG A 165 1.86 21.49 5.00
CA ARG A 165 2.70 22.32 5.84
C ARG A 165 3.99 21.58 6.15
N TYR A 166 5.13 22.24 5.90
CA TYR A 166 6.43 21.65 6.22
C TYR A 166 6.65 21.67 7.73
N HIS A 167 7.00 20.53 8.28
CA HIS A 167 7.50 20.37 9.64
C HIS A 167 8.95 19.84 9.52
N ALA A 168 9.89 20.59 10.08
CA ALA A 168 11.30 20.21 10.06
C ALA A 168 11.51 18.90 10.86
N PRO A 169 11.99 17.81 10.26
CA PRO A 169 12.18 16.56 10.97
C PRO A 169 13.29 16.66 12.03
N GLU A 170 13.05 16.09 13.21
CA GLU A 170 14.04 15.89 14.26
C GLU A 170 14.66 14.50 14.11
N GLY A 171 15.78 14.42 13.38
CA GLY A 171 16.49 13.19 13.11
C GLY A 171 15.92 12.40 11.92
N ARG A 172 16.03 11.06 12.00
CA ARG A 172 15.58 10.16 10.92
C ARG A 172 14.09 9.92 10.95
N ASP A 173 13.49 9.72 9.79
CA ASP A 173 12.08 9.34 9.68
C ASP A 173 11.80 8.02 10.39
N ARG A 174 10.64 7.90 11.02
CA ARG A 174 10.14 6.70 11.69
C ARG A 174 9.19 5.97 10.74
N LYS A 175 9.68 4.92 10.09
CA LYS A 175 8.81 4.05 9.31
C LYS A 175 8.29 2.91 10.17
N ILE A 176 6.97 2.86 10.36
CA ILE A 176 6.30 1.77 11.07
C ILE A 176 5.64 0.87 10.05
N TYR A 177 6.03 -0.41 10.06
CA TYR A 177 5.41 -1.45 9.26
C TYR A 177 4.44 -2.26 10.10
N SER A 178 3.30 -2.63 9.52
CA SER A 178 2.38 -3.60 10.08
C SER A 178 2.35 -4.85 9.20
N ILE A 179 2.44 -6.02 9.81
CA ILE A 179 2.22 -7.34 9.17
C ILE A 179 1.29 -8.12 10.09
N GLY A 180 0.01 -8.24 9.70
CA GLY A 180 -1.01 -8.93 10.50
C GLY A 180 -1.20 -8.28 11.88
N GLY A 181 -1.12 -6.96 11.98
CA GLY A 181 -1.25 -6.21 13.23
C GLY A 181 0.01 -6.16 14.10
N ARG A 182 1.06 -6.93 13.76
CA ARG A 182 2.38 -6.80 14.43
C ARG A 182 3.14 -5.62 13.87
N LEU A 183 3.62 -4.74 14.74
CA LEU A 183 4.30 -3.51 14.36
C LEU A 183 5.82 -3.66 14.42
N PHE A 184 6.50 -3.09 13.43
CA PHE A 184 7.96 -3.06 13.30
C PHE A 184 8.42 -1.66 12.98
N GLY A 185 9.27 -1.09 13.82
CA GLY A 185 9.85 0.24 13.61
C GLY A 185 11.19 0.17 12.89
N VAL A 186 11.38 1.03 11.90
CA VAL A 186 12.67 1.21 11.20
C VAL A 186 12.94 2.70 11.02
N LYS A 187 14.07 3.18 11.53
CA LYS A 187 14.55 4.56 11.28
C LYS A 187 15.10 4.63 9.87
N LYS A 188 14.65 5.61 9.09
CA LYS A 188 15.04 5.82 7.71
C LYS A 188 15.71 7.18 7.50
N ILE A 189 16.64 7.24 6.57
CA ILE A 189 17.13 8.49 6.00
C ILE A 189 16.28 8.81 4.77
N PHE A 190 15.88 10.05 4.60
CA PHE A 190 15.17 10.48 3.40
C PHE A 190 15.90 11.69 2.77
N PRO A 191 16.18 11.67 1.47
CA PRO A 191 16.03 10.55 0.54
C PRO A 191 17.05 9.43 0.80
N ALA A 192 16.67 8.16 0.64
CA ALA A 192 17.58 7.02 0.74
C ALA A 192 18.23 6.76 -0.63
N LEU A 193 19.55 6.88 -0.73
CA LEU A 193 20.31 6.74 -1.97
C LEU A 193 20.91 5.35 -2.14
N THR A 194 21.23 4.67 -1.04
CA THR A 194 21.86 3.35 -1.05
C THR A 194 20.89 2.24 -0.58
N GLU A 195 21.20 0.99 -0.85
CA GLU A 195 20.41 -0.14 -0.34
C GLU A 195 20.48 -0.26 1.19
N GLU A 196 21.61 0.09 1.80
CA GLU A 196 21.78 0.13 3.25
C GLU A 196 20.86 1.18 3.87
N GLU A 197 20.82 2.38 3.31
CA GLU A 197 19.91 3.45 3.74
C GLU A 197 18.43 3.06 3.57
N LYS A 198 18.10 2.30 2.51
CA LYS A 198 16.76 1.74 2.32
C LYS A 198 16.42 0.66 3.34
N HIS A 199 17.39 -0.11 3.85
CA HIS A 199 17.19 -1.03 4.97
C HIS A 199 16.90 -0.26 6.25
N GLY A 200 17.69 0.75 6.55
CA GLY A 200 17.57 1.56 7.74
C GLY A 200 17.92 0.77 9.01
N GLU A 201 17.61 1.35 10.16
CA GLU A 201 17.95 0.84 11.48
C GLU A 201 16.67 0.40 12.23
N PRO A 202 16.52 -0.90 12.59
CA PRO A 202 15.40 -1.35 13.40
C PRO A 202 15.37 -0.64 14.77
N PHE A 203 14.17 -0.33 15.27
CA PHE A 203 13.96 0.20 16.61
C PHE A 203 12.62 -0.25 17.18
N THR A 204 12.47 -0.23 18.50
CA THR A 204 11.19 -0.47 19.17
C THR A 204 10.39 0.84 19.19
N PRO A 205 9.24 0.94 18.49
CA PRO A 205 8.45 2.16 18.51
C PRO A 205 7.87 2.44 19.90
N ALA A 206 7.84 3.72 20.28
CA ALA A 206 7.15 4.16 21.50
C ALA A 206 5.63 3.86 21.40
N PRO A 207 4.93 3.69 22.54
CA PRO A 207 3.49 3.40 22.56
C PRO A 207 2.65 4.38 21.75
N GLU A 208 3.00 5.66 21.74
CA GLU A 208 2.34 6.70 20.95
C GLU A 208 2.44 6.45 19.45
N LEU A 209 3.64 6.12 18.94
CA LEU A 209 3.85 5.80 17.53
C LEU A 209 3.12 4.51 17.13
N CYS A 210 3.07 3.52 18.04
CA CYS A 210 2.29 2.31 17.84
C CYS A 210 0.80 2.62 17.70
N GLU A 211 0.23 3.44 18.57
CA GLU A 211 -1.19 3.82 18.52
C GLU A 211 -1.52 4.61 17.26
N ILE A 212 -0.66 5.53 16.84
CA ILE A 212 -0.81 6.27 15.58
C ILE A 212 -0.82 5.30 14.39
N ALA A 213 0.14 4.37 14.33
CA ALA A 213 0.21 3.39 13.25
C ALA A 213 -1.03 2.47 13.22
N LEU A 214 -1.47 1.96 14.39
CA LEU A 214 -2.69 1.14 14.48
C LEU A 214 -3.95 1.92 14.07
N ARG A 215 -4.04 3.20 14.41
CA ARG A 215 -5.13 4.07 13.99
C ARG A 215 -5.16 4.25 12.48
N CYS A 216 -3.99 4.38 11.83
CA CYS A 216 -3.89 4.37 10.37
C CYS A 216 -4.44 3.08 9.76
N GLY A 217 -4.05 1.91 10.29
CA GLY A 217 -4.57 0.63 9.83
C GLY A 217 -6.08 0.50 9.99
N ARG A 218 -6.62 0.90 11.16
CA ARG A 218 -8.07 0.91 11.43
C ARG A 218 -8.84 1.83 10.47
N ALA A 219 -8.28 3.00 10.13
CA ALA A 219 -8.90 3.96 9.23
C ALA A 219 -9.14 3.38 7.82
N PHE A 220 -8.33 2.44 7.39
CA PHE A 220 -8.44 1.75 6.11
C PHE A 220 -8.93 0.30 6.21
N GLY A 221 -9.12 -0.24 7.42
CA GLY A 221 -9.52 -1.62 7.64
C GLY A 221 -8.48 -2.65 7.16
N ILE A 222 -7.18 -2.33 7.28
CA ILE A 222 -6.08 -3.19 6.87
C ILE A 222 -5.03 -3.36 7.98
N ASP A 223 -4.30 -4.47 7.91
CA ASP A 223 -3.25 -4.85 8.86
C ASP A 223 -1.88 -5.14 8.19
N LEU A 224 -1.79 -4.98 6.85
CA LEU A 224 -0.55 -5.07 6.07
C LEU A 224 -0.27 -3.73 5.39
N TYR A 225 0.63 -2.92 5.95
CA TYR A 225 0.91 -1.57 5.46
C TYR A 225 2.24 -1.02 5.99
N GLY A 226 2.60 0.17 5.55
CA GLY A 226 3.67 0.97 6.13
C GLY A 226 3.25 2.41 6.28
N VAL A 227 3.66 3.03 7.38
CA VAL A 227 3.38 4.44 7.70
C VAL A 227 4.71 5.17 7.87
N ASP A 228 4.86 6.32 7.21
CA ASP A 228 6.01 7.20 7.37
C ASP A 228 5.64 8.32 8.34
N ILE A 229 6.37 8.41 9.45
CA ILE A 229 6.16 9.37 10.53
C ILE A 229 7.42 10.22 10.68
N ILE A 230 7.25 11.54 10.71
CA ILE A 230 8.28 12.47 11.14
C ILE A 230 7.95 12.99 12.54
N GLU A 231 8.97 13.28 13.33
CA GLU A 231 8.84 13.99 14.60
C GLU A 231 9.36 15.41 14.39
N SER A 232 8.60 16.41 14.81
CA SER A 232 8.95 17.83 14.72
C SER A 232 8.46 18.57 15.95
N LYS A 233 9.36 19.24 16.65
CA LYS A 233 9.08 19.93 17.92
C LYS A 233 8.38 19.04 18.95
N GLY A 234 8.85 17.78 19.03
CA GLY A 234 8.30 16.77 19.92
C GLY A 234 6.92 16.25 19.53
N GLN A 235 6.41 16.55 18.33
CA GLN A 235 5.11 16.08 17.83
C GLN A 235 5.29 15.15 16.63
N PRO A 236 4.64 13.97 16.60
CA PRO A 236 4.65 13.06 15.47
C PRO A 236 3.64 13.49 14.41
N TYR A 237 4.02 13.38 13.14
CA TYR A 237 3.16 13.61 11.98
C TYR A 237 3.28 12.48 10.98
N VAL A 238 2.15 11.86 10.60
CA VAL A 238 2.06 10.91 9.50
C VAL A 238 2.12 11.68 8.19
N VAL A 239 3.16 11.43 7.39
CA VAL A 239 3.40 12.14 6.12
C VAL A 239 3.12 11.29 4.89
N ASP A 240 3.13 9.96 5.01
CA ASP A 240 2.74 9.03 3.94
C ASP A 240 2.29 7.67 4.51
N MET A 241 1.48 6.95 3.74
CA MET A 241 1.07 5.58 4.03
C MET A 241 1.07 4.76 2.74
N SER A 242 1.52 3.51 2.82
CA SER A 242 1.62 2.62 1.66
C SER A 242 1.04 1.23 1.95
N THR A 243 0.29 0.68 0.99
CA THR A 243 -0.42 -0.62 1.11
C THR A 243 0.53 -1.81 1.18
N MET A 244 1.53 -1.85 0.32
CA MET A 244 2.45 -3.00 0.20
C MET A 244 3.88 -2.48 0.08
N PRO A 245 4.46 -1.97 1.18
CA PRO A 245 5.83 -1.46 1.18
C PRO A 245 6.86 -2.58 0.95
N GLY A 246 8.14 -2.22 0.92
CA GLY A 246 9.23 -3.19 0.75
C GLY A 246 9.57 -3.98 2.00
N PHE A 247 9.08 -3.58 3.18
CA PHE A 247 9.38 -4.18 4.49
C PHE A 247 10.88 -4.33 4.76
N LYS A 248 11.70 -3.44 4.17
CA LYS A 248 13.15 -3.43 4.38
C LYS A 248 13.47 -2.99 5.80
N GLY A 249 14.38 -3.71 6.45
CA GLY A 249 14.74 -3.51 7.86
C GLY A 249 13.84 -4.23 8.87
N VAL A 250 12.75 -4.85 8.42
CA VAL A 250 11.94 -5.72 9.29
C VAL A 250 12.65 -7.08 9.44
N PRO A 251 12.88 -7.56 10.68
CA PRO A 251 13.48 -8.87 10.91
C PRO A 251 12.61 -9.98 10.28
N ASP A 252 13.26 -10.91 9.59
CA ASP A 252 12.60 -12.06 8.94
C ASP A 252 11.38 -11.72 8.08
N ALA A 253 11.36 -10.51 7.49
CA ALA A 253 10.25 -10.04 6.69
C ALA A 253 9.72 -11.05 5.66
N PRO A 254 10.57 -11.80 4.91
CA PRO A 254 10.08 -12.80 3.97
C PRO A 254 9.23 -13.88 4.61
N LEU A 255 9.63 -14.39 5.79
CA LEU A 255 8.90 -15.45 6.50
C LEU A 255 7.60 -14.92 7.11
N GLN A 256 7.63 -13.70 7.66
CA GLN A 256 6.44 -13.05 8.22
C GLN A 256 5.40 -12.74 7.12
N LEU A 257 5.84 -12.31 5.95
CA LEU A 257 4.97 -12.09 4.80
C LEU A 257 4.40 -13.41 4.26
N ALA A 258 5.21 -14.46 4.18
CA ALA A 258 4.75 -15.78 3.76
C ALA A 258 3.67 -16.32 4.71
N GLU A 259 3.88 -16.22 6.02
CA GLU A 259 2.89 -16.61 7.02
C GLU A 259 1.59 -15.82 6.88
N TYR A 260 1.69 -14.51 6.73
CA TYR A 260 0.53 -13.64 6.54
C TYR A 260 -0.29 -14.02 5.28
N PHE A 261 0.40 -14.22 4.15
CA PHE A 261 -0.28 -14.60 2.89
C PHE A 261 -0.87 -16.00 2.97
N TYR A 262 -0.19 -16.94 3.63
CA TYR A 262 -0.69 -18.28 3.86
C TYR A 262 -2.01 -18.24 4.62
N GLN A 263 -2.04 -17.59 5.78
CA GLN A 263 -3.24 -17.44 6.61
C GLN A 263 -4.36 -16.70 5.88
N ALA A 264 -4.04 -15.67 5.09
CA ALA A 264 -5.03 -14.96 4.28
C ALA A 264 -5.65 -15.86 3.21
N ALA A 265 -4.85 -16.72 2.55
CA ALA A 265 -5.33 -17.68 1.57
C ALA A 265 -6.18 -18.78 2.21
N GLU A 266 -5.82 -19.28 3.40
CA GLU A 266 -6.62 -20.26 4.15
C GLU A 266 -7.99 -19.69 4.50
N ARG A 267 -8.05 -18.47 5.05
CA ARG A 267 -9.32 -17.80 5.34
C ARG A 267 -10.19 -17.62 4.10
N ALA A 268 -9.58 -17.23 2.97
CA ALA A 268 -10.30 -17.04 1.72
C ALA A 268 -10.83 -18.35 1.14
N ALA A 269 -10.05 -19.43 1.18
CA ALA A 269 -10.46 -20.74 0.73
C ALA A 269 -11.62 -21.30 1.58
N HIS A 270 -11.52 -21.20 2.90
CA HIS A 270 -12.56 -21.63 3.82
C HIS A 270 -13.87 -20.84 3.62
N HIS A 271 -13.80 -19.53 3.44
CA HIS A 271 -14.99 -18.70 3.19
C HIS A 271 -15.70 -19.09 1.89
N ARG A 272 -14.94 -19.43 0.84
CA ARG A 272 -15.48 -19.90 -0.44
C ARG A 272 -16.17 -21.26 -0.33
N GLU A 273 -15.58 -22.21 0.41
CA GLU A 273 -16.16 -23.52 0.69
C GLU A 273 -17.51 -23.42 1.43
N LEU A 274 -17.66 -22.44 2.32
CA LEU A 274 -18.93 -22.20 3.02
C LEU A 274 -20.02 -21.59 2.12
N GLN A 275 -19.65 -20.89 1.06
CA GLN A 275 -20.60 -20.28 0.12
C GLN A 275 -21.04 -21.23 -1.01
N GLU A 276 -20.22 -22.21 -1.43
CA GLU A 276 -20.54 -23.18 -2.48
C GLU A 276 -21.70 -24.15 -2.16
N PRO A 277 -21.98 -24.59 -0.91
CA PRO A 277 -23.07 -25.52 -0.62
C PRO A 277 -24.46 -24.94 -0.86
N ALA A 278 -24.67 -23.65 -0.67
CA ALA A 278 -25.94 -22.97 -0.86
C ALA A 278 -26.38 -22.94 -2.35
N ALA A 279 -25.44 -22.74 -3.26
CA ALA A 279 -25.70 -22.67 -4.70
C ALA A 279 -26.05 -24.04 -5.33
N ARG A 280 -25.56 -25.16 -4.75
CA ARG A 280 -25.90 -26.52 -5.25
C ARG A 280 -27.29 -27.01 -4.85
N ILE A 281 -27.83 -26.52 -3.75
CA ILE A 281 -29.19 -26.92 -3.27
C ILE A 281 -30.27 -26.24 -4.11
N GLU A 282 -30.07 -25.01 -4.57
CA GLU A 282 -31.05 -24.31 -5.42
C GLU A 282 -31.13 -24.84 -6.84
N ALA A 283 -30.07 -25.46 -7.37
CA ALA A 283 -30.02 -25.99 -8.73
C ALA A 283 -30.66 -27.39 -8.88
N THR A 284 -31.05 -28.07 -7.79
CA THR A 284 -31.62 -29.43 -7.79
C THR A 284 -33.11 -29.49 -7.47
N SER A 285 -33.80 -28.36 -7.38
CA SER A 285 -35.28 -28.38 -7.20
C SER A 285 -35.94 -28.63 -8.56
N PRO A 286 -36.61 -29.78 -8.77
CA PRO A 286 -37.28 -30.05 -10.04
C PRO A 286 -38.51 -29.13 -10.15
N ALA A 287 -38.62 -28.42 -11.27
CA ALA A 287 -39.84 -27.72 -11.62
C ALA A 287 -41.00 -28.72 -11.70
N HIS A 288 -41.91 -28.60 -10.78
CA HIS A 288 -43.21 -29.28 -10.94
C HIS A 288 -43.94 -28.66 -12.14
N VAL A 289 -43.94 -29.40 -13.24
CA VAL A 289 -44.87 -29.15 -14.35
C VAL A 289 -46.23 -29.66 -13.90
N SER A 290 -47.19 -28.75 -13.84
CA SER A 290 -48.66 -29.06 -13.82
C SER A 290 -49.27 -28.48 -15.06
#